data_c6b165b625cd6f54b0960473dda21db6
#
_entry.id   c6b165b625cd6f54b0960473dda21db6
#
_cell.length_a   1.000
_cell.length_b   1.000
_cell.length_c   1.000
_cell.angle_alpha   90.00
_cell.angle_beta   90.00
_cell.angle_gamma   90.00
#
_symmetry.space_group_name_H-M   'P 1'
#
loop_
_entity.id
_entity.type
_entity.pdbx_description
1 polymer ?
#
loop_
_entity_poly.entity_id
_entity_poly.type
_entity_poly.pdbx_seq_one_letter_code
_entity_poly.pdbx_strand_id
1 'polypeptide(L)'
;MGFFAGKRAFLSQDQAQGLNKLVLNFCLPAVLFMNIMKSTREELFSDVRFFIVTIIVLLGWYIIAFLGAMFIYKHNKQEAGIAGLSAAAPTVGFLGIAILAPMFGSSAALSVAVVALVVNVLQIPLGMFFVTPAGSSPISALIKAIKEPVVLAPILGFILVLLDIKIPAEIAPYINQPLSLIAHANSGVAVFAAGLVISAHKLLFSIEVVSNCIIKMIFVPASMLILGLLVGIPHPHLEQAVLLAALPPAFTGMVMAGRFQTYVQQAASTLIICVISFAILAPVWIFIIQSLFS
;
A
#
# COMPACT_ATOMS: atom_id res chain seq x y z
N MET A 1 -12.46 -1.76 17.21
CA MET A 1 -12.27 -0.87 18.38
C MET A 1 -12.30 0.60 17.97
N GLY A 2 -11.47 1.10 17.04
CA GLY A 2 -11.45 2.53 16.67
C GLY A 2 -12.80 3.10 16.25
N PHE A 3 -13.59 2.37 15.46
CA PHE A 3 -14.96 2.78 15.08
C PHE A 3 -15.87 3.00 16.29
N PHE A 4 -15.86 2.08 17.26
CA PHE A 4 -16.68 2.21 18.48
C PHE A 4 -16.19 3.33 19.39
N ALA A 5 -14.86 3.54 19.48
CA ALA A 5 -14.28 4.65 20.21
C ALA A 5 -14.73 6.00 19.64
N GLY A 6 -14.74 6.13 18.30
CA GLY A 6 -15.24 7.33 17.62
C GLY A 6 -16.74 7.53 17.78
N LYS A 7 -17.55 6.47 17.63
CA LYS A 7 -19.02 6.56 17.85
C LYS A 7 -19.40 6.94 19.28
N ARG A 8 -18.61 6.56 20.27
CA ARG A 8 -18.82 6.93 21.68
C ARG A 8 -18.09 8.22 22.09
N ALA A 9 -17.48 8.92 21.14
CA ALA A 9 -16.74 10.16 21.38
C ALA A 9 -15.60 10.04 22.42
N PHE A 10 -15.01 8.85 22.59
CA PHE A 10 -13.83 8.67 23.45
C PHE A 10 -12.61 9.42 22.91
N LEU A 11 -12.55 9.58 21.59
CA LEU A 11 -11.51 10.34 20.91
C LEU A 11 -12.15 11.27 19.88
N SER A 12 -11.64 12.50 19.82
CA SER A 12 -12.09 13.50 18.86
C SER A 12 -11.47 13.28 17.48
N GLN A 13 -11.99 13.97 16.46
CA GLN A 13 -11.41 13.95 15.11
C GLN A 13 -9.98 14.54 15.08
N ASP A 14 -9.69 15.53 15.91
CA ASP A 14 -8.35 16.12 16.03
C ASP A 14 -7.36 15.09 16.60
N GLN A 15 -7.79 14.28 17.57
CA GLN A 15 -6.97 13.17 18.10
C GLN A 15 -6.77 12.08 17.05
N ALA A 16 -7.78 11.78 16.23
CA ALA A 16 -7.64 10.87 15.10
C ALA A 16 -6.60 11.38 14.07
N GLN A 17 -6.60 12.69 13.78
CA GLN A 17 -5.57 13.31 12.94
C GLN A 17 -4.16 13.22 13.58
N GLY A 18 -4.06 13.40 14.90
CA GLY A 18 -2.82 13.19 15.64
C GLY A 18 -2.28 11.77 15.46
N LEU A 19 -3.14 10.75 15.54
CA LEU A 19 -2.77 9.36 15.27
C LEU A 19 -2.34 9.13 13.82
N ASN A 20 -3.04 9.73 12.84
CA ASN A 20 -2.64 9.67 11.43
C ASN A 20 -1.25 10.30 11.20
N LYS A 21 -0.95 11.43 11.85
CA LYS A 21 0.37 12.06 11.81
C LYS A 21 1.45 11.16 12.44
N LEU A 22 1.15 10.51 13.57
CA LEU A 22 2.05 9.56 14.23
C LEU A 22 2.37 8.39 13.28
N VAL A 23 1.35 7.82 12.66
CA VAL A 23 1.52 6.72 11.70
C VAL A 23 2.39 7.14 10.53
N LEU A 24 2.07 8.24 9.85
CA LEU A 24 2.77 8.67 8.63
C LEU A 24 4.20 9.17 8.88
N ASN A 25 4.46 9.79 10.03
CA ASN A 25 5.78 10.38 10.28
C ASN A 25 6.75 9.45 11.02
N PHE A 26 6.25 8.43 11.72
CA PHE A 26 7.07 7.56 12.55
C PHE A 26 6.85 6.08 12.31
N CYS A 27 5.61 5.59 12.51
CA CYS A 27 5.36 4.16 12.50
C CYS A 27 5.52 3.54 11.10
N LEU A 28 4.91 4.14 10.10
CA LEU A 28 4.97 3.67 8.72
C LEU A 28 6.38 3.78 8.13
N PRO A 29 7.11 4.90 8.25
CA PRO A 29 8.50 4.99 7.83
C PRO A 29 9.39 3.90 8.42
N ALA A 30 9.25 3.61 9.73
CA ALA A 30 10.01 2.55 10.39
C ALA A 30 9.70 1.16 9.78
N VAL A 31 8.41 0.84 9.56
CA VAL A 31 7.99 -0.42 8.91
C VAL A 31 8.57 -0.53 7.51
N LEU A 32 8.44 0.54 6.69
CA LEU A 32 8.86 0.52 5.30
C LEU A 32 10.37 0.36 5.17
N PHE A 33 11.12 1.11 5.96
CA PHE A 33 12.57 1.00 6.03
C PHE A 33 13.01 -0.41 6.43
N MET A 34 12.49 -0.93 7.56
CA MET A 34 12.85 -2.25 8.06
C MET A 34 12.50 -3.38 7.10
N ASN A 35 11.35 -3.28 6.42
CA ASN A 35 10.93 -4.31 5.47
C ASN A 35 11.87 -4.36 4.25
N ILE A 36 12.29 -3.20 3.73
CA ILE A 36 13.23 -3.14 2.61
C ILE A 36 14.63 -3.62 3.04
N MET A 37 15.09 -3.22 4.23
CA MET A 37 16.39 -3.64 4.76
C MET A 37 16.51 -5.16 5.03
N LYS A 38 15.40 -5.89 5.11
CA LYS A 38 15.40 -7.37 5.22
C LYS A 38 15.68 -8.07 3.89
N SER A 39 15.51 -7.36 2.77
CA SER A 39 15.73 -7.92 1.44
C SER A 39 17.18 -7.77 1.04
N THR A 40 17.68 -8.71 0.25
CA THR A 40 18.99 -8.60 -0.39
C THR A 40 18.85 -8.03 -1.81
N ARG A 41 19.93 -7.47 -2.34
CA ARG A 41 19.97 -7.02 -3.74
C ARG A 41 19.66 -8.17 -4.71
N GLU A 42 20.23 -9.34 -4.46
CA GLU A 42 20.03 -10.53 -5.31
C GLU A 42 18.56 -10.98 -5.30
N GLU A 43 17.93 -10.99 -4.14
CA GLU A 43 16.50 -11.32 -4.02
C GLU A 43 15.63 -10.34 -4.80
N LEU A 44 15.85 -9.03 -4.68
CA LEU A 44 15.03 -8.01 -5.34
C LEU A 44 15.10 -8.08 -6.86
N PHE A 45 16.22 -8.52 -7.42
CA PHE A 45 16.44 -8.61 -8.88
C PHE A 45 16.54 -10.04 -9.40
N SER A 46 16.22 -11.05 -8.60
CA SER A 46 16.26 -12.47 -9.00
C SER A 46 15.34 -12.78 -10.18
N ASP A 47 14.20 -12.10 -10.29
CA ASP A 47 13.29 -12.16 -11.43
C ASP A 47 12.89 -10.75 -11.90
N VAL A 48 13.68 -10.20 -12.81
CA VAL A 48 13.45 -8.87 -13.39
C VAL A 48 12.11 -8.79 -14.10
N ARG A 49 11.60 -9.88 -14.69
CA ARG A 49 10.28 -9.93 -15.35
C ARG A 49 9.17 -9.70 -14.34
N PHE A 50 9.24 -10.40 -13.20
CA PHE A 50 8.29 -10.22 -12.11
C PHE A 50 8.28 -8.76 -11.60
N PHE A 51 9.45 -8.17 -11.41
CA PHE A 51 9.58 -6.79 -10.97
C PHE A 51 8.98 -5.80 -11.97
N ILE A 52 9.29 -5.94 -13.26
CA ILE A 52 8.77 -5.08 -14.33
C ILE A 52 7.24 -5.20 -14.46
N VAL A 53 6.70 -6.42 -14.48
CA VAL A 53 5.25 -6.66 -14.56
C VAL A 53 4.54 -6.03 -13.35
N THR A 54 5.10 -6.18 -12.15
CA THR A 54 4.55 -5.56 -10.95
C THR A 54 4.50 -4.03 -11.08
N ILE A 55 5.56 -3.40 -11.58
CA ILE A 55 5.57 -1.95 -11.84
C ILE A 55 4.46 -1.58 -12.84
N ILE A 56 4.42 -2.24 -13.99
CA ILE A 56 3.46 -1.93 -15.06
C ILE A 56 2.02 -2.06 -14.56
N VAL A 57 1.69 -3.14 -13.86
CA VAL A 57 0.33 -3.39 -13.37
C VAL A 57 -0.04 -2.36 -12.31
N LEU A 58 0.77 -2.22 -11.26
CA LEU A 58 0.40 -1.39 -10.11
C LEU A 58 0.41 0.10 -10.46
N LEU A 59 1.42 0.59 -11.19
CA LEU A 59 1.45 1.99 -11.62
C LEU A 59 0.46 2.25 -12.76
N GLY A 60 0.28 1.30 -13.68
CA GLY A 60 -0.70 1.43 -14.76
C GLY A 60 -2.11 1.65 -14.22
N TRP A 61 -2.57 0.80 -13.29
CA TRP A 61 -3.87 0.96 -12.68
C TRP A 61 -3.96 2.17 -11.75
N TYR A 62 -2.86 2.55 -11.08
CA TYR A 62 -2.81 3.82 -10.35
C TYR A 62 -3.10 5.00 -11.28
N ILE A 63 -2.42 5.06 -12.43
CA ILE A 63 -2.59 6.15 -13.40
C ILE A 63 -3.99 6.12 -14.01
N ILE A 64 -4.52 4.95 -14.36
CA ILE A 64 -5.88 4.80 -14.90
C ILE A 64 -6.91 5.31 -13.90
N ALA A 65 -6.82 4.91 -12.64
CA ALA A 65 -7.73 5.37 -11.59
C ALA A 65 -7.56 6.87 -11.30
N PHE A 66 -6.32 7.38 -11.28
CA PHE A 66 -6.02 8.80 -11.14
C PHE A 66 -6.67 9.63 -12.26
N LEU A 67 -6.49 9.23 -13.51
CA LEU A 67 -7.08 9.90 -14.66
C LEU A 67 -8.61 9.77 -14.67
N GLY A 68 -9.14 8.61 -14.31
CA GLY A 68 -10.58 8.41 -14.13
C GLY A 68 -11.16 9.35 -13.08
N ALA A 69 -10.50 9.50 -11.93
CA ALA A 69 -10.90 10.43 -10.89
C ALA A 69 -10.89 11.88 -11.39
N MET A 70 -9.86 12.29 -12.12
CA MET A 70 -9.77 13.65 -12.66
C MET A 70 -10.78 13.94 -13.77
N PHE A 71 -10.88 13.06 -14.77
CA PHE A 71 -11.62 13.36 -15.99
C PHE A 71 -13.08 12.89 -15.96
N ILE A 72 -13.38 11.75 -15.31
CA ILE A 72 -14.73 11.20 -15.21
C ILE A 72 -15.44 11.78 -13.99
N TYR A 73 -14.80 11.69 -12.82
CA TYR A 73 -15.42 12.13 -11.56
C TYR A 73 -15.14 13.58 -11.20
N LYS A 74 -14.33 14.31 -12.01
CA LYS A 74 -14.05 15.74 -11.89
C LYS A 74 -13.35 16.13 -10.56
N HIS A 75 -12.62 15.22 -9.98
CA HIS A 75 -11.83 15.49 -8.78
C HIS A 75 -10.58 16.34 -9.06
N ASN A 76 -10.11 17.02 -8.02
CA ASN A 76 -8.83 17.70 -8.08
C ASN A 76 -7.65 16.69 -8.00
N LYS A 77 -6.41 17.16 -8.22
CA LYS A 77 -5.22 16.29 -8.23
C LYS A 77 -4.96 15.58 -6.90
N GLN A 78 -5.30 16.21 -5.78
CA GLN A 78 -5.11 15.62 -4.44
C GLN A 78 -6.07 14.46 -4.21
N GLU A 79 -7.34 14.65 -4.54
CA GLU A 79 -8.37 13.62 -4.48
C GLU A 79 -8.04 12.45 -5.43
N ALA A 80 -7.65 12.78 -6.66
CA ALA A 80 -7.26 11.79 -7.66
C ALA A 80 -6.02 10.98 -7.22
N GLY A 81 -5.06 11.60 -6.54
CA GLY A 81 -3.90 10.90 -5.97
C GLY A 81 -4.30 9.83 -4.95
N ILE A 82 -5.26 10.14 -4.08
CA ILE A 82 -5.80 9.16 -3.12
C ILE A 82 -6.66 8.11 -3.82
N ALA A 83 -7.46 8.49 -4.82
CA ALA A 83 -8.26 7.56 -5.62
C ALA A 83 -7.37 6.50 -6.29
N GLY A 84 -6.25 6.93 -6.89
CA GLY A 84 -5.25 6.02 -7.47
C GLY A 84 -4.67 5.03 -6.46
N LEU A 85 -4.30 5.48 -5.25
CA LEU A 85 -3.85 4.59 -4.17
C LEU A 85 -4.95 3.62 -3.73
N SER A 86 -6.18 4.11 -3.58
CA SER A 86 -7.32 3.29 -3.15
C SER A 86 -7.69 2.21 -4.16
N ALA A 87 -7.49 2.49 -5.46
CA ALA A 87 -7.83 1.56 -6.54
C ALA A 87 -6.68 0.61 -6.94
N ALA A 88 -5.42 0.92 -6.63
CA ALA A 88 -4.30 0.14 -7.15
C ALA A 88 -3.30 -0.36 -6.10
N ALA A 89 -3.08 0.34 -5.00
CA ALA A 89 -2.05 -0.04 -4.03
C ALA A 89 -2.53 -1.17 -3.11
N PRO A 90 -1.93 -2.39 -3.14
CA PRO A 90 -2.29 -3.46 -2.23
C PRO A 90 -1.68 -3.30 -0.83
N THR A 91 -2.35 -3.81 0.20
CA THR A 91 -1.88 -3.77 1.59
C THR A 91 -0.85 -4.85 1.91
N VAL A 92 0.25 -4.87 1.16
CA VAL A 92 1.26 -5.93 1.20
C VAL A 92 1.97 -6.01 2.54
N GLY A 93 2.32 -4.87 3.14
CA GLY A 93 3.09 -4.81 4.38
C GLY A 93 2.41 -5.43 5.61
N PHE A 94 1.08 -5.54 5.59
CA PHE A 94 0.29 -6.11 6.70
C PHE A 94 -0.18 -7.53 6.43
N LEU A 95 -0.71 -7.77 5.22
CA LEU A 95 -1.38 -9.03 4.90
C LEU A 95 -0.53 -9.95 4.02
N GLY A 96 0.48 -9.44 3.33
CA GLY A 96 1.24 -10.20 2.35
C GLY A 96 1.82 -11.49 2.92
N ILE A 97 2.68 -11.39 3.94
CA ILE A 97 3.28 -12.57 4.58
C ILE A 97 2.22 -13.42 5.31
N ALA A 98 1.26 -12.78 5.99
CA ALA A 98 0.24 -13.50 6.75
C ALA A 98 -0.62 -14.42 5.87
N ILE A 99 -0.87 -14.02 4.61
CA ILE A 99 -1.68 -14.80 3.67
C ILE A 99 -0.81 -15.78 2.86
N LEU A 100 0.38 -15.35 2.41
CA LEU A 100 1.20 -16.18 1.53
C LEU A 100 2.03 -17.24 2.26
N ALA A 101 2.56 -16.94 3.46
CA ALA A 101 3.43 -17.88 4.16
C ALA A 101 2.79 -19.25 4.49
N PRO A 102 1.49 -19.33 4.88
CA PRO A 102 0.82 -20.62 5.06
C PRO A 102 0.69 -21.46 3.78
N MET A 103 0.65 -20.82 2.61
CA MET A 103 0.48 -21.48 1.31
C MET A 103 1.80 -21.83 0.63
N PHE A 104 2.79 -20.94 0.72
CA PHE A 104 4.04 -21.01 -0.07
C PHE A 104 5.31 -21.10 0.77
N GLY A 105 5.19 -21.08 2.10
CA GLY A 105 6.34 -21.18 3.00
C GLY A 105 7.29 -19.98 2.86
N SER A 106 8.60 -20.27 2.89
CA SER A 106 9.65 -19.23 2.84
C SER A 106 9.75 -18.49 1.51
N SER A 107 9.31 -19.10 0.38
CA SER A 107 9.33 -18.44 -0.94
C SER A 107 8.43 -17.22 -1.01
N ALA A 108 7.42 -17.11 -0.13
CA ALA A 108 6.53 -15.96 -0.05
C ALA A 108 7.27 -14.64 0.25
N ALA A 109 8.35 -14.70 1.01
CA ALA A 109 9.07 -13.51 1.47
C ALA A 109 9.59 -12.66 0.30
N LEU A 110 10.15 -13.31 -0.72
CA LEU A 110 10.66 -12.62 -1.91
C LEU A 110 9.56 -11.87 -2.65
N SER A 111 8.46 -12.54 -2.97
CA SER A 111 7.35 -11.91 -3.70
C SER A 111 6.72 -10.76 -2.93
N VAL A 112 6.59 -10.92 -1.61
CA VAL A 112 6.12 -9.83 -0.73
C VAL A 112 7.11 -8.65 -0.77
N ALA A 113 8.42 -8.90 -0.73
CA ALA A 113 9.44 -7.85 -0.79
C ALA A 113 9.39 -7.08 -2.11
N VAL A 114 9.29 -7.78 -3.25
CA VAL A 114 9.21 -7.15 -4.58
C VAL A 114 7.96 -6.27 -4.70
N VAL A 115 6.78 -6.80 -4.37
CA VAL A 115 5.54 -6.02 -4.47
C VAL A 115 5.54 -4.86 -3.46
N ALA A 116 6.02 -5.09 -2.24
CA ALA A 116 6.16 -4.04 -1.22
C ALA A 116 7.11 -2.93 -1.68
N LEU A 117 8.20 -3.26 -2.35
CA LEU A 117 9.14 -2.28 -2.91
C LEU A 117 8.42 -1.36 -3.91
N VAL A 118 7.70 -1.92 -4.87
CA VAL A 118 6.96 -1.13 -5.87
C VAL A 118 5.93 -0.23 -5.21
N VAL A 119 5.15 -0.76 -4.26
CA VAL A 119 4.15 0.03 -3.53
C VAL A 119 4.81 1.17 -2.74
N ASN A 120 5.87 0.86 -2.00
CA ASN A 120 6.44 1.77 -1.01
C ASN A 120 7.41 2.79 -1.61
N VAL A 121 8.14 2.41 -2.69
CA VAL A 121 9.13 3.28 -3.34
C VAL A 121 8.54 4.04 -4.54
N LEU A 122 7.48 3.52 -5.16
CA LEU A 122 6.90 4.14 -6.34
C LEU A 122 5.47 4.66 -6.10
N GLN A 123 4.52 3.80 -5.70
CA GLN A 123 3.11 4.21 -5.59
C GLN A 123 2.85 5.21 -4.46
N ILE A 124 3.35 4.94 -3.25
CA ILE A 124 3.14 5.84 -2.10
C ILE A 124 3.80 7.21 -2.33
N PRO A 125 5.07 7.30 -2.79
CA PRO A 125 5.67 8.58 -3.15
C PRO A 125 4.92 9.33 -4.24
N LEU A 126 4.41 8.62 -5.27
CA LEU A 126 3.61 9.22 -6.32
C LEU A 126 2.29 9.78 -5.75
N GLY A 127 1.59 9.02 -4.92
CA GLY A 127 0.41 9.49 -4.20
C GLY A 127 0.71 10.71 -3.34
N MET A 128 1.79 10.68 -2.56
CA MET A 128 2.23 11.79 -1.72
C MET A 128 2.56 13.04 -2.54
N PHE A 129 3.18 12.89 -3.70
CA PHE A 129 3.45 14.00 -4.61
C PHE A 129 2.19 14.74 -5.04
N PHE A 130 1.12 14.02 -5.37
CA PHE A 130 -0.15 14.64 -5.79
C PHE A 130 -0.95 15.21 -4.61
N VAL A 131 -0.89 14.58 -3.45
CA VAL A 131 -1.64 15.00 -2.25
C VAL A 131 -1.00 16.18 -1.53
N THR A 132 0.34 16.29 -1.60
CA THR A 132 1.06 17.41 -0.98
C THR A 132 0.69 18.72 -1.67
N PRO A 133 0.24 19.74 -0.91
CA PRO A 133 -0.10 21.03 -1.49
C PRO A 133 1.07 21.59 -2.31
N ALA A 134 0.84 21.83 -3.59
CA ALA A 134 1.84 22.40 -4.47
C ALA A 134 2.21 23.82 -3.99
N GLY A 135 3.49 24.08 -3.84
CA GLY A 135 3.99 25.44 -3.80
C GLY A 135 3.90 26.08 -5.19
N SER A 136 4.61 27.16 -5.41
CA SER A 136 4.62 27.90 -6.68
C SER A 136 5.17 27.11 -7.90
N SER A 137 5.75 25.91 -7.71
CA SER A 137 6.28 25.08 -8.81
C SER A 137 6.15 23.57 -8.55
N PRO A 138 6.07 22.73 -9.62
CA PRO A 138 6.06 21.27 -9.52
C PRO A 138 7.32 20.71 -8.82
N ILE A 139 8.46 21.36 -8.99
CA ILE A 139 9.72 20.96 -8.36
C ILE A 139 9.62 21.13 -6.84
N SER A 140 8.99 22.20 -6.35
CA SER A 140 8.80 22.40 -4.91
C SER A 140 7.87 21.35 -4.31
N ALA A 141 6.84 20.91 -5.04
CA ALA A 141 5.96 19.82 -4.63
C ALA A 141 6.72 18.48 -4.55
N LEU A 142 7.56 18.19 -5.54
CA LEU A 142 8.42 17.00 -5.55
C LEU A 142 9.39 16.98 -4.37
N ILE A 143 10.08 18.09 -4.11
CA ILE A 143 11.02 18.20 -2.98
C ILE A 143 10.29 18.02 -1.64
N LYS A 144 9.09 18.60 -1.50
CA LYS A 144 8.27 18.43 -0.29
C LYS A 144 7.84 16.97 -0.11
N ALA A 145 7.37 16.32 -1.18
CA ALA A 145 6.96 14.92 -1.15
C ALA A 145 8.14 13.99 -0.77
N ILE A 146 9.32 14.20 -1.35
CA ILE A 146 10.52 13.40 -1.04
C ILE A 146 10.98 13.61 0.43
N LYS A 147 10.80 14.79 0.99
CA LYS A 147 11.13 15.08 2.39
C LYS A 147 10.17 14.48 3.41
N GLU A 148 8.99 14.00 2.97
CA GLU A 148 8.07 13.30 3.87
C GLU A 148 8.71 12.00 4.36
N PRO A 149 8.68 11.71 5.68
CA PRO A 149 9.32 10.52 6.25
C PRO A 149 8.84 9.21 5.60
N VAL A 150 7.56 9.13 5.25
CA VAL A 150 6.96 7.95 4.60
C VAL A 150 7.53 7.69 3.19
N VAL A 151 8.10 8.70 2.55
CA VAL A 151 8.76 8.61 1.23
C VAL A 151 10.27 8.41 1.40
N LEU A 152 10.88 9.20 2.28
CA LEU A 152 12.33 9.20 2.48
C LEU A 152 12.84 7.86 3.04
N ALA A 153 12.14 7.28 4.01
CA ALA A 153 12.58 6.06 4.67
C ALA A 153 12.69 4.85 3.72
N PRO A 154 11.69 4.51 2.88
CA PRO A 154 11.82 3.42 1.93
C PRO A 154 12.86 3.70 0.84
N ILE A 155 13.02 4.94 0.39
CA ILE A 155 14.06 5.31 -0.58
C ILE A 155 15.45 5.09 0.02
N LEU A 156 15.68 5.53 1.25
CA LEU A 156 16.95 5.31 1.95
C LEU A 156 17.23 3.82 2.13
N GLY A 157 16.24 3.04 2.59
CA GLY A 157 16.37 1.59 2.71
C GLY A 157 16.73 0.94 1.37
N PHE A 158 16.06 1.34 0.29
CA PHE A 158 16.35 0.82 -1.04
C PHE A 158 17.77 1.16 -1.53
N ILE A 159 18.23 2.39 -1.31
CA ILE A 159 19.61 2.79 -1.65
C ILE A 159 20.62 1.96 -0.86
N LEU A 160 20.41 1.74 0.44
CA LEU A 160 21.30 0.93 1.26
C LEU A 160 21.38 -0.51 0.77
N VAL A 161 20.26 -1.12 0.39
CA VAL A 161 20.22 -2.47 -0.19
C VAL A 161 20.90 -2.53 -1.55
N LEU A 162 20.70 -1.53 -2.42
CA LEU A 162 21.37 -1.46 -3.72
C LEU A 162 22.89 -1.35 -3.61
N LEU A 163 23.37 -0.61 -2.62
CA LEU A 163 24.80 -0.41 -2.35
C LEU A 163 25.40 -1.56 -1.51
N ASP A 164 24.61 -2.57 -1.15
CA ASP A 164 24.97 -3.65 -0.22
C ASP A 164 25.54 -3.15 1.12
N ILE A 165 25.05 -1.99 1.58
CA ILE A 165 25.45 -1.41 2.86
C ILE A 165 24.69 -2.09 3.97
N LYS A 166 25.39 -2.90 4.77
CA LYS A 166 24.82 -3.60 5.94
C LYS A 166 25.11 -2.79 7.21
N ILE A 167 24.12 -2.73 8.10
CA ILE A 167 24.34 -2.16 9.44
C ILE A 167 25.30 -3.10 10.19
N PRO A 168 26.41 -2.60 10.74
CA PRO A 168 27.35 -3.43 11.51
C PRO A 168 26.62 -4.16 12.64
N ALA A 169 26.96 -5.44 12.84
CA ALA A 169 26.29 -6.30 13.83
C ALA A 169 26.32 -5.75 15.26
N GLU A 170 27.36 -4.99 15.60
CA GLU A 170 27.53 -4.33 16.90
C GLU A 170 26.50 -3.21 17.13
N ILE A 171 26.15 -2.46 16.08
CA ILE A 171 25.25 -1.31 16.13
C ILE A 171 23.79 -1.72 15.81
N ALA A 172 23.61 -2.79 15.02
CA ALA A 172 22.31 -3.25 14.56
C ALA A 172 21.25 -3.38 15.68
N PRO A 173 21.54 -3.95 16.86
CA PRO A 173 20.55 -4.04 17.93
C PRO A 173 20.05 -2.68 18.42
N TYR A 174 20.94 -1.69 18.53
CA TYR A 174 20.59 -0.35 19.02
C TYR A 174 19.72 0.45 18.03
N ILE A 175 19.77 0.10 16.74
CA ILE A 175 18.93 0.70 15.70
C ILE A 175 17.65 -0.11 15.52
N ASN A 176 17.77 -1.43 15.38
CA ASN A 176 16.64 -2.30 15.02
C ASN A 176 15.63 -2.44 16.15
N GLN A 177 16.05 -2.48 17.43
CA GLN A 177 15.11 -2.64 18.54
C GLN A 177 14.15 -1.44 18.67
N PRO A 178 14.60 -0.17 18.74
CA PRO A 178 13.69 0.98 18.81
C PRO A 178 12.81 1.08 17.54
N LEU A 179 13.39 0.88 16.36
CA LEU A 179 12.62 0.89 15.11
C LEU A 179 11.55 -0.19 15.09
N SER A 180 11.85 -1.40 15.58
CA SER A 180 10.89 -2.50 15.62
C SER A 180 9.71 -2.21 16.55
N LEU A 181 9.95 -1.60 17.72
CA LEU A 181 8.89 -1.20 18.64
C LEU A 181 7.93 -0.21 17.98
N ILE A 182 8.48 0.82 17.32
CA ILE A 182 7.68 1.80 16.58
C ILE A 182 6.97 1.14 15.40
N ALA A 183 7.64 0.26 14.67
CA ALA A 183 7.09 -0.47 13.53
C ALA A 183 5.93 -1.39 13.95
N HIS A 184 6.04 -2.10 15.06
CA HIS A 184 4.97 -2.97 15.57
C HIS A 184 3.70 -2.18 15.94
N ALA A 185 3.83 -0.94 16.40
CA ALA A 185 2.68 -0.08 16.69
C ALA A 185 1.90 0.31 15.41
N ASN A 186 2.55 0.30 14.23
CA ASN A 186 1.97 0.79 12.99
C ASN A 186 0.61 0.16 12.65
N SER A 187 0.52 -1.17 12.65
CA SER A 187 -0.70 -1.89 12.28
C SER A 187 -1.87 -1.55 13.20
N GLY A 188 -1.63 -1.62 14.51
CA GLY A 188 -2.67 -1.34 15.52
C GLY A 188 -3.14 0.10 15.47
N VAL A 189 -2.19 1.06 15.44
CA VAL A 189 -2.51 2.49 15.43
C VAL A 189 -3.16 2.91 14.11
N ALA A 190 -2.67 2.43 12.97
CA ALA A 190 -3.24 2.76 11.65
C ALA A 190 -4.68 2.25 11.51
N VAL A 191 -4.94 0.98 11.87
CA VAL A 191 -6.29 0.40 11.81
C VAL A 191 -7.22 1.07 12.82
N PHE A 192 -6.72 1.41 14.00
CA PHE A 192 -7.50 2.12 15.02
C PHE A 192 -7.86 3.55 14.54
N ALA A 193 -6.88 4.29 14.01
CA ALA A 193 -7.08 5.63 13.46
C ALA A 193 -8.04 5.62 12.27
N ALA A 194 -7.90 4.65 11.34
CA ALA A 194 -8.84 4.46 10.25
C ALA A 194 -10.27 4.22 10.77
N GLY A 195 -10.43 3.39 11.80
CA GLY A 195 -11.72 3.15 12.44
C GLY A 195 -12.33 4.42 13.05
N LEU A 196 -11.52 5.27 13.69
CA LEU A 196 -11.96 6.58 14.20
C LEU A 196 -12.45 7.48 13.07
N VAL A 197 -11.68 7.60 11.99
CA VAL A 197 -12.07 8.43 10.83
C VAL A 197 -13.36 7.91 10.21
N ILE A 198 -13.48 6.60 10.01
CA ILE A 198 -14.68 5.95 9.47
C ILE A 198 -15.91 6.21 10.36
N SER A 199 -15.75 6.26 11.68
CA SER A 199 -16.88 6.50 12.61
C SER A 199 -17.59 7.85 12.41
N ALA A 200 -16.87 8.83 11.87
CA ALA A 200 -17.38 10.17 11.58
C ALA A 200 -18.01 10.28 10.18
N HIS A 201 -17.78 9.31 9.32
CA HIS A 201 -18.25 9.33 7.93
C HIS A 201 -19.27 8.23 7.69
N LYS A 202 -20.27 8.51 6.84
CA LYS A 202 -21.21 7.49 6.37
C LYS A 202 -20.55 6.69 5.25
N LEU A 203 -20.83 5.39 5.19
CA LEU A 203 -20.43 4.55 4.06
C LEU A 203 -21.06 5.10 2.79
N LEU A 204 -20.25 5.33 1.78
CA LEU A 204 -20.68 5.85 0.49
C LEU A 204 -20.70 4.71 -0.53
N PHE A 205 -21.86 4.48 -1.11
CA PHE A 205 -22.04 3.61 -2.27
C PHE A 205 -22.21 4.47 -3.52
N SER A 206 -21.10 4.95 -4.08
CA SER A 206 -21.11 5.68 -5.35
C SER A 206 -20.54 4.81 -6.47
N ILE A 207 -20.84 5.16 -7.72
CA ILE A 207 -20.26 4.51 -8.90
C ILE A 207 -18.74 4.54 -8.84
N GLU A 208 -18.16 5.63 -8.37
CA GLU A 208 -16.72 5.78 -8.22
C GLU A 208 -16.13 4.79 -7.19
N VAL A 209 -16.73 4.69 -6.00
CA VAL A 209 -16.29 3.73 -4.97
C VAL A 209 -16.39 2.30 -5.50
N VAL A 210 -17.47 1.96 -6.18
CA VAL A 210 -17.66 0.64 -6.80
C VAL A 210 -16.62 0.39 -7.89
N SER A 211 -16.34 1.39 -8.76
CA SER A 211 -15.31 1.24 -9.79
C SER A 211 -13.92 1.05 -9.21
N ASN A 212 -13.56 1.79 -8.14
CA ASN A 212 -12.30 1.60 -7.43
C ASN A 212 -12.18 0.19 -6.84
N CYS A 213 -13.28 -0.34 -6.26
CA CYS A 213 -13.31 -1.71 -5.75
C CYS A 213 -13.16 -2.75 -6.86
N ILE A 214 -13.84 -2.58 -8.00
CA ILE A 214 -13.72 -3.48 -9.15
C ILE A 214 -12.29 -3.45 -9.70
N ILE A 215 -11.71 -2.27 -9.88
CA ILE A 215 -10.32 -2.12 -10.32
C ILE A 215 -9.42 -2.90 -9.35
N LYS A 216 -9.54 -2.63 -8.05
CA LYS A 216 -8.64 -3.19 -7.03
C LYS A 216 -8.76 -4.69 -6.89
N MET A 217 -9.98 -5.22 -6.85
CA MET A 217 -10.21 -6.60 -6.48
C MET A 217 -10.28 -7.56 -7.69
N ILE A 218 -10.48 -7.01 -8.90
CA ILE A 218 -10.66 -7.80 -10.12
C ILE A 218 -9.60 -7.42 -11.17
N PHE A 219 -9.54 -6.18 -11.62
CA PHE A 219 -8.69 -5.82 -12.75
C PHE A 219 -7.21 -5.84 -12.42
N VAL A 220 -6.80 -5.38 -11.23
CA VAL A 220 -5.39 -5.40 -10.82
C VAL A 220 -4.86 -6.84 -10.76
N PRO A 221 -5.47 -7.79 -10.03
CA PRO A 221 -4.99 -9.17 -10.02
C PRO A 221 -5.17 -9.90 -11.37
N ALA A 222 -6.22 -9.63 -12.13
CA ALA A 222 -6.40 -10.19 -13.48
C ALA A 222 -5.28 -9.74 -14.43
N SER A 223 -4.94 -8.45 -14.40
CA SER A 223 -3.84 -7.91 -15.21
C SER A 223 -2.49 -8.49 -14.78
N MET A 224 -2.29 -8.71 -13.47
CA MET A 224 -1.09 -9.38 -12.94
C MET A 224 -0.98 -10.81 -13.48
N LEU A 225 -2.09 -11.56 -13.48
CA LEU A 225 -2.14 -12.90 -14.02
C LEU A 225 -1.86 -12.93 -15.52
N ILE A 226 -2.58 -12.12 -16.30
CA ILE A 226 -2.48 -12.09 -17.77
C ILE A 226 -1.07 -11.69 -18.22
N LEU A 227 -0.56 -10.57 -17.71
CA LEU A 227 0.76 -10.10 -18.10
C LEU A 227 1.87 -11.02 -17.59
N GLY A 228 1.70 -11.58 -16.39
CA GLY A 228 2.66 -12.53 -15.85
C GLY A 228 2.74 -13.82 -16.67
N LEU A 229 1.61 -14.35 -17.15
CA LEU A 229 1.58 -15.49 -18.08
C LEU A 229 2.24 -15.15 -19.42
N LEU A 230 1.92 -13.98 -20.00
CA LEU A 230 2.48 -13.55 -21.29
C LEU A 230 4.00 -13.37 -21.25
N VAL A 231 4.53 -12.89 -20.13
CA VAL A 231 5.99 -12.66 -19.96
C VAL A 231 6.70 -13.91 -19.45
N GLY A 232 5.95 -14.91 -19.02
CA GLY A 232 6.50 -16.17 -18.52
C GLY A 232 7.14 -16.01 -17.14
N ILE A 233 6.45 -15.39 -16.18
CA ILE A 233 6.89 -15.37 -14.79
C ILE A 233 6.79 -16.80 -14.24
N PRO A 234 7.87 -17.33 -13.63
CA PRO A 234 7.89 -18.71 -13.17
C PRO A 234 7.00 -18.90 -11.92
N HIS A 235 6.58 -20.17 -11.72
CA HIS A 235 6.00 -20.60 -10.45
C HIS A 235 7.06 -20.69 -9.34
N PRO A 236 6.72 -20.37 -8.09
CA PRO A 236 5.42 -19.93 -7.57
C PRO A 236 5.23 -18.39 -7.59
N HIS A 237 6.16 -17.64 -8.17
CA HIS A 237 6.16 -16.16 -8.09
C HIS A 237 4.93 -15.55 -8.73
N LEU A 238 4.41 -16.10 -9.85
CA LEU A 238 3.21 -15.59 -10.50
C LEU A 238 1.97 -15.75 -9.61
N GLU A 239 1.81 -16.92 -8.99
CA GLU A 239 0.71 -17.19 -8.08
C GLU A 239 0.71 -16.21 -6.90
N GLN A 240 1.90 -16.05 -6.30
CA GLN A 240 2.12 -15.12 -5.19
C GLN A 240 1.85 -13.68 -5.60
N ALA A 241 2.29 -13.26 -6.80
CA ALA A 241 2.06 -11.92 -7.34
C ALA A 241 0.56 -11.61 -7.51
N VAL A 242 -0.20 -12.56 -8.06
CA VAL A 242 -1.65 -12.40 -8.26
C VAL A 242 -2.37 -12.28 -6.91
N LEU A 243 -2.03 -13.12 -5.93
CA LEU A 243 -2.62 -13.05 -4.60
C LEU A 243 -2.27 -11.74 -3.88
N LEU A 244 -1.02 -11.26 -4.01
CA LEU A 244 -0.62 -9.97 -3.46
C LEU A 244 -1.36 -8.81 -4.14
N ALA A 245 -1.56 -8.89 -5.46
CA ALA A 245 -2.32 -7.91 -6.21
C ALA A 245 -3.81 -7.92 -5.82
N ALA A 246 -4.36 -9.06 -5.43
CA ALA A 246 -5.75 -9.22 -4.98
C ALA A 246 -6.00 -8.74 -3.52
N LEU A 247 -4.95 -8.42 -2.74
CA LEU A 247 -5.12 -7.88 -1.38
C LEU A 247 -5.94 -6.58 -1.39
N PRO A 248 -6.69 -6.28 -0.32
CA PRO A 248 -7.41 -5.01 -0.20
C PRO A 248 -6.49 -3.79 -0.33
N PRO A 249 -7.03 -2.57 -0.53
CA PRO A 249 -6.24 -1.36 -0.62
C PRO A 249 -5.34 -1.13 0.60
N ALA A 250 -4.19 -0.52 0.36
CA ALA A 250 -3.27 -0.13 1.43
C ALA A 250 -3.91 0.91 2.37
N PHE A 251 -3.82 0.66 3.68
CA PHE A 251 -4.27 1.61 4.71
C PHE A 251 -3.60 2.98 4.59
N THR A 252 -2.42 3.04 4.00
CA THR A 252 -1.67 4.28 3.77
C THR A 252 -2.49 5.32 3.01
N GLY A 253 -3.24 4.91 1.95
CA GLY A 253 -4.13 5.82 1.21
C GLY A 253 -5.19 6.45 2.11
N MET A 254 -5.82 5.65 2.99
CA MET A 254 -6.79 6.14 3.96
C MET A 254 -6.17 7.07 5.01
N VAL A 255 -4.98 6.73 5.52
CA VAL A 255 -4.25 7.57 6.50
C VAL A 255 -3.86 8.90 5.87
N MET A 256 -3.41 8.89 4.60
CA MET A 256 -3.13 10.11 3.83
C MET A 256 -4.39 10.95 3.61
N ALA A 257 -5.51 10.33 3.21
CA ALA A 257 -6.79 10.99 3.07
C ALA A 257 -7.19 11.71 4.38
N GLY A 258 -7.07 11.03 5.51
CA GLY A 258 -7.34 11.60 6.83
C GLY A 258 -6.39 12.71 7.23
N ARG A 259 -5.08 12.59 6.93
CA ARG A 259 -4.10 13.65 7.22
C ARG A 259 -4.34 14.93 6.43
N PHE A 260 -4.63 14.79 5.14
CA PHE A 260 -4.81 15.92 4.22
C PHE A 260 -6.27 16.37 4.10
N GLN A 261 -7.19 15.71 4.82
CA GLN A 261 -8.64 15.99 4.80
C GLN A 261 -9.22 16.03 3.39
N THR A 262 -8.75 15.13 2.54
CA THR A 262 -9.19 15.05 1.14
C THR A 262 -9.58 13.61 0.79
N TYR A 263 -10.64 13.42 0.02
CA TYR A 263 -11.13 12.13 -0.47
C TYR A 263 -11.44 11.09 0.65
N VAL A 264 -11.66 11.55 1.88
CA VAL A 264 -11.73 10.71 3.10
C VAL A 264 -12.84 9.69 3.03
N GLN A 265 -14.05 10.14 2.64
CA GLN A 265 -15.24 9.29 2.63
C GLN A 265 -15.16 8.20 1.57
N GLN A 266 -14.68 8.54 0.37
CA GLN A 266 -14.50 7.60 -0.74
C GLN A 266 -13.39 6.58 -0.41
N ALA A 267 -12.25 7.03 0.10
CA ALA A 267 -11.14 6.15 0.49
C ALA A 267 -11.57 5.17 1.60
N ALA A 268 -12.28 5.67 2.63
CA ALA A 268 -12.82 4.85 3.70
C ALA A 268 -13.80 3.80 3.18
N SER A 269 -14.73 4.21 2.31
CA SER A 269 -15.76 3.33 1.75
C SER A 269 -15.14 2.27 0.84
N THR A 270 -14.19 2.65 -0.02
CA THR A 270 -13.45 1.72 -0.88
C THR A 270 -12.71 0.68 -0.02
N LEU A 271 -11.99 1.12 1.02
CA LEU A 271 -11.24 0.23 1.90
C LEU A 271 -12.17 -0.79 2.57
N ILE A 272 -13.29 -0.35 3.17
CA ILE A 272 -14.23 -1.23 3.87
C ILE A 272 -14.85 -2.24 2.92
N ILE A 273 -15.36 -1.78 1.76
CA ILE A 273 -16.00 -2.65 0.79
C ILE A 273 -15.00 -3.68 0.25
N CYS A 274 -13.77 -3.26 -0.07
CA CYS A 274 -12.74 -4.19 -0.52
C CYS A 274 -12.33 -5.20 0.57
N VAL A 275 -12.23 -4.80 1.84
CA VAL A 275 -11.92 -5.73 2.94
C VAL A 275 -13.02 -6.77 3.10
N ILE A 276 -14.29 -6.37 3.03
CA ILE A 276 -15.42 -7.31 3.09
C ILE A 276 -15.44 -8.21 1.85
N SER A 277 -15.28 -7.64 0.65
CA SER A 277 -15.25 -8.38 -0.61
C SER A 277 -14.08 -9.35 -0.69
N PHE A 278 -12.96 -9.05 -0.05
CA PHE A 278 -11.78 -9.90 -0.02
C PHE A 278 -12.06 -11.27 0.62
N ALA A 279 -12.94 -11.34 1.62
CA ALA A 279 -13.33 -12.61 2.23
C ALA A 279 -13.95 -13.58 1.22
N ILE A 280 -14.59 -13.04 0.16
CA ILE A 280 -15.22 -13.83 -0.91
C ILE A 280 -14.27 -14.01 -2.10
N LEU A 281 -13.59 -12.94 -2.50
CA LEU A 281 -12.76 -12.92 -3.70
C LEU A 281 -11.39 -13.59 -3.52
N ALA A 282 -10.84 -13.64 -2.31
CA ALA A 282 -9.59 -14.34 -2.07
C ALA A 282 -9.68 -15.84 -2.37
N PRO A 283 -10.68 -16.61 -1.87
CA PRO A 283 -10.88 -17.99 -2.28
C PRO A 283 -11.05 -18.17 -3.79
N VAL A 284 -11.76 -17.23 -4.45
CA VAL A 284 -11.95 -17.29 -5.91
C VAL A 284 -10.60 -17.14 -6.64
N TRP A 285 -9.77 -16.19 -6.26
CA TRP A 285 -8.43 -16.03 -6.84
C TRP A 285 -7.54 -17.24 -6.57
N ILE A 286 -7.56 -17.79 -5.35
CA ILE A 286 -6.84 -19.02 -5.01
C ILE A 286 -7.30 -20.18 -5.90
N PHE A 287 -8.60 -20.37 -6.09
CA PHE A 287 -9.15 -21.40 -6.94
C PHE A 287 -8.73 -21.24 -8.42
N ILE A 288 -8.82 -20.01 -8.97
CA ILE A 288 -8.37 -19.70 -10.34
C ILE A 288 -6.89 -20.06 -10.52
N ILE A 289 -6.05 -19.64 -9.60
CA ILE A 289 -4.61 -19.90 -9.65
C ILE A 289 -4.35 -21.41 -9.58
N GLN A 290 -4.92 -22.10 -8.61
CA GLN A 290 -4.74 -23.54 -8.47
C GLN A 290 -5.21 -24.31 -9.71
N SER A 291 -6.34 -23.91 -10.32
CA SER A 291 -6.85 -24.59 -11.53
C SER A 291 -6.02 -24.35 -12.78
N LEU A 292 -5.25 -23.25 -12.83
CA LEU A 292 -4.37 -22.95 -13.97
C LEU A 292 -3.00 -23.65 -13.86
N PHE A 293 -2.58 -23.97 -12.63
CA PHE A 293 -1.21 -24.42 -12.34
C PHE A 293 -1.16 -25.82 -11.71
N SER A 294 -2.32 -26.49 -11.52
CA SER A 294 -2.42 -27.92 -11.23
C SER A 294 -2.37 -28.72 -12.52
#